data_b0bab9f2ac3378a8915b3d32ce38ca63
#
_entry.id   b0bab9f2ac3378a8915b3d32ce38ca63
#
_cell.length_a   1.000
_cell.length_b   1.000
_cell.length_c   1.000
_cell.angle_alpha   90.00
_cell.angle_beta   90.00
_cell.angle_gamma   90.00
#
_symmetry.space_group_name_H-M   'P 1'
#
loop_
_entity.id
_entity.type
_entity.pdbx_description
1 polymer ?
#
loop_
_entity_poly.entity_id
_entity_poly.type
_entity_poly.pdbx_seq_one_letter_code
_entity_poly.pdbx_strand_id
1 'polypeptide(L)'
;DRDYTDPIPNSFSFNSPMGACDQCRGFGRVMGIDYRLVIPDEHKTLEEGAIKPWQTESYEECQRDLIRHAERRKVPTDIPWESMDEADRRWVIEGETDWSWASNRGGWYGVQRFFDYLESKSYKMHIRVLLSRYRSYDQCPACHGARLKPESLLWRVGSKADADAVLPPEKRFKPM
;
A
#
# COMPACT_ATOMS: atom_id res chain seq x y z
N ASP A 1 32.97 2.06 1.36
CA ASP A 1 33.23 1.67 -0.05
C ASP A 1 32.16 0.69 -0.49
N ARG A 2 31.71 0.82 -1.74
CA ARG A 2 30.71 -0.06 -2.35
C ARG A 2 31.39 -0.86 -3.46
N ASP A 3 31.33 -2.17 -3.38
CA ASP A 3 31.84 -3.04 -4.45
C ASP A 3 30.86 -3.04 -5.62
N TYR A 4 31.39 -2.79 -6.81
CA TYR A 4 30.66 -2.85 -8.06
C TYR A 4 31.05 -4.11 -8.80
N THR A 5 30.08 -4.93 -9.16
CA THR A 5 30.28 -6.03 -10.09
C THR A 5 30.32 -5.51 -11.52
N ASP A 6 31.04 -6.17 -12.41
CA ASP A 6 31.08 -5.80 -13.81
C ASP A 6 29.65 -5.72 -14.40
N PRO A 7 29.31 -4.61 -15.09
CA PRO A 7 27.99 -4.41 -15.60
C PRO A 7 27.73 -5.35 -16.80
N ILE A 8 26.64 -6.08 -16.72
CA ILE A 8 26.14 -6.89 -17.84
C ILE A 8 24.81 -6.32 -18.32
N PRO A 9 24.39 -6.56 -19.58
CA PRO A 9 23.15 -5.99 -20.12
C PRO A 9 21.92 -6.25 -19.25
N ASN A 10 21.82 -7.42 -18.62
CA ASN A 10 20.72 -7.77 -17.73
C ASN A 10 20.64 -6.92 -16.46
N SER A 11 21.76 -6.31 -16.03
CA SER A 11 21.78 -5.37 -14.88
C SER A 11 21.01 -4.08 -15.18
N PHE A 12 20.83 -3.74 -16.44
CA PHE A 12 20.10 -2.54 -16.89
C PHE A 12 18.71 -2.86 -17.45
N SER A 13 18.24 -4.09 -17.30
CA SER A 13 16.93 -4.53 -17.76
C SER A 13 15.94 -4.63 -16.60
N PHE A 14 14.87 -3.87 -16.63
CA PHE A 14 13.79 -4.00 -15.66
C PHE A 14 12.95 -5.29 -15.82
N ASN A 15 13.15 -6.02 -16.91
CA ASN A 15 12.53 -7.33 -17.14
C ASN A 15 13.41 -8.50 -16.65
N SER A 16 14.62 -8.19 -16.17
CA SER A 16 15.54 -9.18 -15.59
C SER A 16 15.56 -9.05 -14.06
N PRO A 17 15.51 -10.15 -13.30
CA PRO A 17 15.67 -10.12 -11.84
C PRO A 17 16.98 -9.49 -11.38
N MET A 18 18.00 -9.45 -12.26
CA MET A 18 19.29 -8.83 -11.95
C MET A 18 19.22 -7.30 -11.92
N GLY A 19 18.44 -6.69 -12.83
CA GLY A 19 18.33 -5.24 -12.94
C GLY A 19 17.03 -4.68 -12.36
N ALA A 20 15.97 -5.48 -12.29
CA ALA A 20 14.67 -5.03 -11.79
C ALA A 20 14.73 -4.62 -10.30
N CYS A 21 14.08 -3.53 -9.95
CA CYS A 21 13.89 -3.13 -8.56
C CYS A 21 13.24 -4.27 -7.76
N ASP A 22 13.82 -4.64 -6.64
CA ASP A 22 13.36 -5.79 -5.85
C ASP A 22 11.96 -5.58 -5.26
N GLN A 23 11.60 -4.33 -4.93
CA GLN A 23 10.28 -4.02 -4.36
C GLN A 23 9.16 -4.08 -5.40
N CYS A 24 9.32 -3.40 -6.53
CA CYS A 24 8.28 -3.35 -7.57
C CYS A 24 8.50 -4.35 -8.70
N ARG A 25 9.56 -5.15 -8.64
CA ARG A 25 9.91 -6.17 -9.65
C ARG A 25 9.91 -5.62 -11.08
N GLY A 26 10.38 -4.38 -11.24
CA GLY A 26 10.47 -3.73 -12.54
C GLY A 26 9.20 -3.03 -13.02
N PHE A 27 8.13 -2.99 -12.23
CA PHE A 27 6.89 -2.28 -12.61
C PHE A 27 6.98 -0.76 -12.42
N GLY A 28 7.85 -0.27 -11.53
CA GLY A 28 7.97 1.15 -11.19
C GLY A 28 6.88 1.66 -10.25
N ARG A 29 5.89 0.82 -9.97
CA ARG A 29 4.75 1.10 -9.08
C ARG A 29 4.52 -0.07 -8.14
N VAL A 30 3.95 0.23 -6.99
CA VAL A 30 3.45 -0.77 -6.03
C VAL A 30 1.92 -0.70 -6.01
N MET A 31 1.31 -1.85 -5.83
CA MET A 31 -0.13 -1.93 -5.64
C MET A 31 -0.44 -1.74 -4.16
N GLY A 32 -1.41 -0.88 -3.88
CA GLY A 32 -1.96 -0.66 -2.56
C GLY A 32 -3.48 -0.63 -2.59
N ILE A 33 -4.08 -0.22 -1.48
CA ILE A 33 -5.51 0.05 -1.36
C ILE A 33 -5.72 1.56 -1.31
N ASP A 34 -6.58 2.07 -2.17
CA ASP A 34 -7.02 3.46 -2.14
C ASP A 34 -8.17 3.62 -1.14
N TYR A 35 -7.86 4.12 0.05
CA TYR A 35 -8.86 4.32 1.10
C TYR A 35 -9.94 5.34 0.73
N ARG A 36 -9.71 6.23 -0.23
CA ARG A 36 -10.74 7.14 -0.77
C ARG A 36 -11.82 6.37 -1.55
N LEU A 37 -11.48 5.21 -2.12
CA LEU A 37 -12.45 4.33 -2.75
C LEU A 37 -13.14 3.42 -1.73
N VAL A 38 -12.49 3.12 -0.62
CA VAL A 38 -13.05 2.34 0.50
C VAL A 38 -14.06 3.17 1.28
N ILE A 39 -13.76 4.45 1.50
CA ILE A 39 -14.61 5.44 2.19
C ILE A 39 -14.85 6.61 1.23
N PRO A 40 -15.73 6.43 0.23
CA PRO A 40 -15.93 7.44 -0.82
C PRO A 40 -16.78 8.63 -0.37
N ASP A 41 -17.52 8.49 0.70
CA ASP A 41 -18.38 9.52 1.29
C ASP A 41 -17.99 9.71 2.76
N GLU A 42 -17.18 10.71 3.01
CA GLU A 42 -16.67 11.03 4.35
C GLU A 42 -17.71 11.70 5.25
N HIS A 43 -18.87 12.10 4.70
CA HIS A 43 -19.99 12.61 5.47
C HIS A 43 -20.80 11.50 6.15
N LYS A 44 -20.64 10.25 5.71
CA LYS A 44 -21.29 9.11 6.34
C LYS A 44 -20.64 8.74 7.66
N THR A 45 -21.49 8.30 8.58
CA THR A 45 -21.05 7.72 9.85
C THR A 45 -20.66 6.24 9.67
N LEU A 46 -19.99 5.66 10.68
CA LEU A 46 -19.69 4.22 10.66
C LEU A 46 -20.99 3.39 10.65
N GLU A 47 -22.01 3.82 11.39
CA GLU A 47 -23.34 3.17 11.42
C GLU A 47 -24.06 3.22 10.08
N GLU A 48 -23.96 4.33 9.37
CA GLU A 48 -24.51 4.50 8.01
C GLU A 48 -23.74 3.75 6.93
N GLY A 49 -22.66 3.08 7.31
CA GLY A 49 -21.84 2.28 6.40
C GLY A 49 -20.86 3.09 5.57
N ALA A 50 -20.07 3.96 6.21
CA ALA A 50 -18.99 4.70 5.55
C ALA A 50 -18.01 3.77 4.80
N ILE A 51 -17.81 2.54 5.30
CA ILE A 51 -16.91 1.54 4.68
C ILE A 51 -17.66 0.78 3.60
N LYS A 52 -17.51 1.23 2.37
CA LYS A 52 -18.26 0.74 1.19
C LYS A 52 -18.15 -0.76 0.92
N PRO A 53 -16.98 -1.44 1.00
CA PRO A 53 -16.90 -2.87 0.70
C PRO A 53 -17.76 -3.74 1.62
N TRP A 54 -18.11 -3.28 2.81
CA TRP A 54 -18.88 -4.03 3.79
C TRP A 54 -20.40 -3.84 3.66
N GLN A 55 -20.85 -2.99 2.74
CA GLN A 55 -22.26 -2.73 2.46
C GLN A 55 -22.86 -3.76 1.49
N THR A 56 -22.33 -4.98 1.51
CA THR A 56 -22.83 -6.11 0.73
C THR A 56 -23.16 -7.27 1.65
N GLU A 57 -24.14 -8.07 1.30
CA GLU A 57 -24.55 -9.24 2.07
C GLU A 57 -23.38 -10.16 2.46
N SER A 58 -22.40 -10.31 1.56
CA SER A 58 -21.22 -11.16 1.79
C SER A 58 -20.28 -10.66 2.89
N TYR A 59 -20.30 -9.37 3.23
CA TYR A 59 -19.38 -8.73 4.18
C TYR A 59 -20.09 -7.91 5.27
N GLU A 60 -21.39 -8.05 5.39
CA GLU A 60 -22.20 -7.39 6.43
C GLU A 60 -21.71 -7.76 7.85
N GLU A 61 -21.18 -8.96 8.03
CA GLU A 61 -20.60 -9.39 9.31
C GLU A 61 -19.42 -8.52 9.71
N CYS A 62 -18.57 -8.08 8.76
CA CYS A 62 -17.47 -7.15 9.03
C CYS A 62 -17.99 -5.80 9.53
N GLN A 63 -19.10 -5.32 8.98
CA GLN A 63 -19.76 -4.09 9.44
C GLN A 63 -20.28 -4.25 10.87
N ARG A 64 -20.93 -5.37 11.19
CA ARG A 64 -21.41 -5.66 12.56
C ARG A 64 -20.25 -5.80 13.55
N ASP A 65 -19.15 -6.41 13.13
CA ASP A 65 -17.94 -6.53 13.94
C ASP A 65 -17.34 -5.16 14.27
N LEU A 66 -17.25 -4.26 13.27
CA LEU A 66 -16.77 -2.91 13.48
C LEU A 66 -17.56 -2.20 14.58
N ILE A 67 -18.90 -2.14 14.45
CA ILE A 67 -19.76 -1.45 15.42
C ILE A 67 -19.59 -2.04 16.82
N ARG A 68 -19.61 -3.38 16.95
CA ARG A 68 -19.42 -4.07 18.24
C ARG A 68 -18.07 -3.75 18.89
N HIS A 69 -17.00 -3.65 18.12
CA HIS A 69 -15.67 -3.34 18.65
C HIS A 69 -15.51 -1.84 18.94
N ALA A 70 -16.11 -0.98 18.14
CA ALA A 70 -16.14 0.47 18.36
C ALA A 70 -16.83 0.81 19.67
N GLU A 71 -18.00 0.21 19.95
CA GLU A 71 -18.71 0.36 21.22
C GLU A 71 -17.84 -0.04 22.43
N ARG A 72 -17.14 -1.17 22.37
CA ARG A 72 -16.25 -1.63 23.45
C ARG A 72 -15.12 -0.67 23.72
N ARG A 73 -14.56 -0.06 22.66
CA ARG A 73 -13.46 0.90 22.74
C ARG A 73 -13.94 2.33 23.00
N LYS A 74 -15.24 2.59 22.91
CA LYS A 74 -15.86 3.92 22.98
C LYS A 74 -15.44 4.83 21.82
N VAL A 75 -15.23 4.25 20.64
CA VAL A 75 -15.07 4.99 19.40
C VAL A 75 -16.45 5.43 18.94
N PRO A 76 -16.67 6.73 18.62
CA PRO A 76 -17.98 7.19 18.17
C PRO A 76 -18.32 6.59 16.80
N THR A 77 -19.56 6.10 16.67
CA THR A 77 -20.05 5.45 15.43
C THR A 77 -21.09 6.28 14.71
N ASP A 78 -21.58 7.32 15.37
CA ASP A 78 -22.70 8.20 15.00
C ASP A 78 -22.26 9.57 14.44
N ILE A 79 -20.95 9.83 14.34
CA ILE A 79 -20.41 11.05 13.75
C ILE A 79 -19.84 10.79 12.34
N PRO A 80 -19.85 11.80 11.44
CA PRO A 80 -19.25 11.68 10.12
C PRO A 80 -17.78 11.26 10.19
N TRP A 81 -17.34 10.45 9.21
CA TRP A 81 -15.96 10.00 9.13
C TRP A 81 -14.94 11.15 9.14
N GLU A 82 -15.21 12.24 8.41
CA GLU A 82 -14.36 13.43 8.39
C GLU A 82 -14.23 14.13 9.74
N SER A 83 -15.24 13.98 10.63
CA SER A 83 -15.27 14.58 11.97
C SER A 83 -14.66 13.70 13.07
N MET A 84 -14.30 12.46 12.74
CA MET A 84 -13.65 11.55 13.69
C MET A 84 -12.22 11.98 13.98
N ASP A 85 -11.76 11.74 15.20
CA ASP A 85 -10.35 11.92 15.56
C ASP A 85 -9.42 11.02 14.73
N GLU A 86 -8.21 11.53 14.46
CA GLU A 86 -7.22 10.77 13.68
C GLU A 86 -6.86 9.43 14.32
N ALA A 87 -6.81 9.38 15.66
CA ALA A 87 -6.52 8.14 16.39
C ALA A 87 -7.62 7.09 16.20
N ASP A 88 -8.88 7.51 16.19
CA ASP A 88 -10.02 6.62 15.97
C ASP A 88 -10.10 6.17 14.50
N ARG A 89 -9.89 7.09 13.55
CA ARG A 89 -9.78 6.72 12.13
C ARG A 89 -8.66 5.72 11.88
N ARG A 90 -7.49 5.94 12.49
CA ARG A 90 -6.35 5.01 12.40
C ARG A 90 -6.71 3.64 12.98
N TRP A 91 -7.36 3.62 14.14
CA TRP A 91 -7.82 2.36 14.74
C TRP A 91 -8.83 1.63 13.85
N VAL A 92 -9.78 2.31 13.23
CA VAL A 92 -10.73 1.69 12.28
C VAL A 92 -9.97 1.04 11.12
N ILE A 93 -8.97 1.72 10.57
CA ILE A 93 -8.20 1.25 9.41
C ILE A 93 -7.22 0.15 9.78
N GLU A 94 -6.36 0.36 10.78
CA GLU A 94 -5.24 -0.54 11.09
C GLU A 94 -5.62 -1.64 12.09
N GLY A 95 -6.66 -1.42 12.90
CA GLY A 95 -7.05 -2.33 13.97
C GLY A 95 -6.13 -2.23 15.18
N GLU A 96 -6.20 -3.22 16.05
CA GLU A 96 -5.37 -3.32 17.25
C GLU A 96 -3.97 -3.86 16.92
N THR A 97 -2.94 -3.29 17.55
CA THR A 97 -1.53 -3.61 17.27
C THR A 97 -1.14 -5.03 17.64
N ASP A 98 -1.74 -5.57 18.68
CA ASP A 98 -1.49 -6.92 19.20
C ASP A 98 -2.43 -7.98 18.62
N TRP A 99 -3.29 -7.60 17.66
CA TRP A 99 -4.20 -8.52 17.01
C TRP A 99 -3.46 -9.46 16.05
N SER A 100 -3.78 -10.76 16.11
CA SER A 100 -3.31 -11.75 15.12
C SER A 100 -4.36 -12.81 14.84
N TRP A 101 -4.33 -13.40 13.65
CA TRP A 101 -5.22 -14.51 13.25
C TRP A 101 -5.08 -15.74 14.15
N ALA A 102 -3.95 -15.92 14.79
CA ALA A 102 -3.68 -17.07 15.67
C ALA A 102 -4.16 -16.87 17.12
N SER A 103 -4.31 -15.61 17.54
CA SER A 103 -4.53 -15.32 18.97
C SER A 103 -5.97 -15.44 19.42
N ASN A 104 -6.96 -15.54 18.52
CA ASN A 104 -8.40 -15.61 18.82
C ASN A 104 -8.87 -14.69 20.00
N ARG A 105 -8.13 -13.58 20.23
CA ARG A 105 -8.32 -12.69 21.39
C ARG A 105 -9.35 -11.60 21.15
N GLY A 106 -10.28 -11.78 20.22
CA GLY A 106 -11.48 -10.96 20.11
C GLY A 106 -11.27 -9.44 19.94
N GLY A 107 -10.10 -8.98 19.45
CA GLY A 107 -9.81 -7.59 19.14
C GLY A 107 -10.25 -7.20 17.73
N TRP A 108 -10.23 -5.89 17.46
CA TRP A 108 -10.55 -5.36 16.14
C TRP A 108 -9.40 -5.57 15.14
N TYR A 109 -9.68 -6.21 14.01
CA TYR A 109 -8.66 -6.51 12.99
C TYR A 109 -8.35 -5.35 12.04
N GLY A 110 -9.25 -4.38 11.90
CA GLY A 110 -9.07 -3.25 10.99
C GLY A 110 -9.40 -3.53 9.53
N VAL A 111 -9.68 -2.47 8.80
CA VAL A 111 -9.96 -2.53 7.35
C VAL A 111 -8.76 -3.05 6.57
N GLN A 112 -7.54 -2.69 6.98
CA GLN A 112 -6.31 -3.11 6.31
C GLN A 112 -6.17 -4.63 6.27
N ARG A 113 -6.30 -5.30 7.43
CA ARG A 113 -6.18 -6.77 7.49
C ARG A 113 -7.33 -7.50 6.79
N PHE A 114 -8.50 -6.87 6.66
CA PHE A 114 -9.55 -7.39 5.79
C PHE A 114 -9.07 -7.45 4.34
N PHE A 115 -8.43 -6.40 3.83
CA PHE A 115 -7.87 -6.41 2.47
C PHE A 115 -6.69 -7.39 2.35
N ASP A 116 -5.80 -7.50 3.35
CA ASP A 116 -4.72 -8.49 3.38
C ASP A 116 -5.28 -9.92 3.29
N TYR A 117 -6.37 -10.19 4.02
CA TYR A 117 -7.07 -11.46 3.91
C TYR A 117 -7.64 -11.69 2.51
N LEU A 118 -8.27 -10.70 1.90
CA LEU A 118 -8.76 -10.81 0.53
C LEU A 118 -7.61 -11.04 -0.47
N GLU A 119 -6.48 -10.39 -0.30
CA GLU A 119 -5.30 -10.61 -1.13
C GLU A 119 -4.78 -12.04 -1.04
N SER A 120 -4.77 -12.64 0.15
CA SER A 120 -4.43 -14.06 0.32
C SER A 120 -5.36 -15.01 -0.44
N LYS A 121 -6.58 -14.57 -0.77
CA LYS A 121 -7.61 -15.31 -1.53
C LYS A 121 -7.73 -14.85 -2.99
N SER A 122 -6.79 -14.05 -3.48
CA SER A 122 -6.82 -13.47 -4.83
C SER A 122 -6.75 -14.50 -5.98
N TYR A 123 -6.49 -15.76 -5.67
CA TYR A 123 -6.64 -16.86 -6.62
C TYR A 123 -8.10 -17.05 -7.07
N LYS A 124 -9.09 -16.58 -6.29
CA LYS A 124 -10.51 -16.62 -6.65
C LYS A 124 -10.87 -15.40 -7.53
N MET A 125 -11.53 -15.65 -8.68
CA MET A 125 -11.88 -14.61 -9.66
C MET A 125 -12.68 -13.45 -9.03
N HIS A 126 -13.74 -13.76 -8.28
CA HIS A 126 -14.61 -12.74 -7.68
C HIS A 126 -13.85 -11.85 -6.65
N ILE A 127 -12.87 -12.41 -5.94
CA ILE A 127 -12.02 -11.63 -5.03
C ILE A 127 -11.11 -10.69 -5.81
N ARG A 128 -10.51 -11.12 -6.92
CA ARG A 128 -9.72 -10.23 -7.79
C ARG A 128 -10.54 -9.07 -8.34
N VAL A 129 -11.77 -9.36 -8.77
CA VAL A 129 -12.70 -8.34 -9.26
C VAL A 129 -13.07 -7.36 -8.13
N LEU A 130 -13.28 -7.84 -6.91
CA LEU A 130 -13.52 -6.97 -5.76
C LEU A 130 -12.31 -6.09 -5.46
N LEU A 131 -11.12 -6.68 -5.31
CA LEU A 131 -9.87 -5.97 -5.04
C LEU A 131 -9.57 -4.90 -6.11
N SER A 132 -9.81 -5.20 -7.38
CA SER A 132 -9.54 -4.26 -8.47
C SER A 132 -10.29 -2.93 -8.36
N ARG A 133 -11.42 -2.92 -7.64
CA ARG A 133 -12.23 -1.71 -7.41
C ARG A 133 -11.63 -0.75 -6.37
N TYR A 134 -10.71 -1.26 -5.53
CA TYR A 134 -10.13 -0.53 -4.40
C TYR A 134 -8.60 -0.38 -4.51
N ARG A 135 -7.99 -0.78 -5.63
CA ARG A 135 -6.53 -0.71 -5.82
C ARG A 135 -6.06 0.70 -6.15
N SER A 136 -4.98 1.10 -5.51
CA SER A 136 -4.11 2.18 -5.94
C SER A 136 -2.86 1.64 -6.63
N TYR A 137 -2.24 2.48 -7.45
CA TYR A 137 -0.98 2.21 -8.12
C TYR A 137 -0.03 3.37 -7.84
N ASP A 138 0.62 3.28 -6.70
CA ASP A 138 1.50 4.33 -6.23
C ASP A 138 2.91 4.16 -6.79
N GLN A 139 3.64 5.26 -6.95
CA GLN A 139 5.02 5.20 -7.37
C GLN A 139 5.84 4.38 -6.38
N CYS A 140 6.67 3.46 -6.88
CA CYS A 140 7.49 2.61 -6.01
C CYS A 140 8.42 3.47 -5.14
N PRO A 141 8.36 3.36 -3.81
CA PRO A 141 9.17 4.18 -2.90
C PRO A 141 10.67 3.84 -2.96
N ALA A 142 11.03 2.63 -3.41
CA ALA A 142 12.43 2.23 -3.50
C ALA A 142 13.13 2.74 -4.77
N CYS A 143 12.47 2.67 -5.92
CA CYS A 143 13.08 3.09 -7.19
C CYS A 143 12.50 4.39 -7.74
N HIS A 144 11.54 5.00 -7.06
CA HIS A 144 10.88 6.23 -7.48
C HIS A 144 10.45 6.22 -8.96
N GLY A 145 9.91 5.09 -9.41
CA GLY A 145 9.48 4.89 -10.80
C GLY A 145 10.58 4.49 -11.78
N ALA A 146 11.84 4.48 -11.38
CA ALA A 146 12.97 4.14 -12.27
C ALA A 146 12.99 2.67 -12.70
N ARG A 147 12.25 1.78 -12.02
CA ARG A 147 12.07 0.36 -12.33
C ARG A 147 13.29 -0.53 -12.11
N LEU A 148 14.47 0.07 -11.94
CA LEU A 148 15.75 -0.60 -11.79
C LEU A 148 16.24 -0.57 -10.35
N LYS A 149 17.16 -1.48 -10.02
CA LYS A 149 17.90 -1.44 -8.75
C LYS A 149 18.74 -0.18 -8.65
N PRO A 150 19.00 0.34 -7.45
CA PRO A 150 19.85 1.51 -7.23
C PRO A 150 21.23 1.38 -7.89
N GLU A 151 21.82 0.18 -7.83
CA GLU A 151 23.15 -0.11 -8.39
C GLU A 151 23.18 0.15 -9.90
N SER A 152 22.16 -0.25 -10.63
CA SER A 152 22.04 -0.01 -12.08
C SER A 152 21.94 1.48 -12.42
N LEU A 153 21.33 2.27 -11.53
CA LEU A 153 21.15 3.70 -11.71
C LEU A 153 22.41 4.54 -11.39
N LEU A 154 23.44 3.93 -10.81
CA LEU A 154 24.69 4.60 -10.46
C LEU A 154 25.71 4.61 -11.63
N TRP A 155 25.56 3.73 -12.59
CA TRP A 155 26.42 3.69 -13.76
C TRP A 155 26.24 4.94 -14.64
N ARG A 156 27.33 5.47 -15.16
CA ARG A 156 27.36 6.63 -16.04
C ARG A 156 28.26 6.36 -17.21
N VAL A 157 27.88 6.91 -18.37
CA VAL A 157 28.68 6.93 -19.58
C VAL A 157 29.31 8.32 -19.72
N GLY A 158 30.59 8.37 -20.07
CA GLY A 158 31.32 9.64 -20.20
C GLY A 158 32.01 10.12 -18.92
N SER A 159 32.50 11.33 -18.93
CA SER A 159 33.17 11.97 -17.81
C SER A 159 32.19 12.58 -16.80
N LYS A 160 32.71 12.97 -15.64
CA LYS A 160 31.93 13.75 -14.66
C LYS A 160 31.43 15.07 -15.27
N ALA A 161 32.25 15.72 -16.11
CA ALA A 161 31.87 16.97 -16.76
C ALA A 161 30.68 16.79 -17.73
N ASP A 162 30.65 15.69 -18.49
CA ASP A 162 29.50 15.34 -19.34
C ASP A 162 28.24 15.14 -18.53
N ALA A 163 28.36 14.43 -17.40
CA ALA A 163 27.23 14.22 -16.50
C ALA A 163 26.72 15.52 -15.88
N ASP A 164 27.61 16.43 -15.51
CA ASP A 164 27.28 17.72 -14.92
C ASP A 164 26.59 18.65 -15.95
N ALA A 165 26.96 18.55 -17.22
CA ALA A 165 26.35 19.32 -18.29
C ALA A 165 24.91 18.91 -18.61
N VAL A 166 24.59 17.61 -18.49
CA VAL A 166 23.26 17.07 -18.83
C VAL A 166 22.30 17.09 -17.64
N LEU A 167 22.79 16.76 -16.44
CA LEU A 167 21.94 16.66 -15.26
C LEU A 167 22.67 17.25 -14.03
N PRO A 168 22.18 18.37 -13.50
CA PRO A 168 22.78 19.00 -12.32
C PRO A 168 22.83 18.03 -11.13
N PRO A 169 23.85 18.16 -10.24
CA PRO A 169 24.08 17.22 -9.14
C PRO A 169 22.88 17.00 -8.21
N GLU A 170 22.08 18.04 -7.99
CA GLU A 170 20.89 18.01 -7.13
C GLU A 170 19.72 17.18 -7.72
N LYS A 171 19.70 16.99 -9.04
CA LYS A 171 18.69 16.19 -9.75
C LYS A 171 19.12 14.74 -10.01
N ARG A 172 20.36 14.40 -9.67
CA ARG A 172 20.84 13.03 -9.85
C ARG A 172 20.28 12.12 -8.78
N PHE A 173 20.05 10.85 -9.17
CA PHE A 173 19.70 9.83 -8.21
C PHE A 173 20.80 9.72 -7.13
N LYS A 174 20.43 9.97 -5.90
CA LYS A 174 21.29 9.74 -4.73
C LYS A 174 20.76 8.50 -4.04
N PRO A 175 21.57 7.43 -3.95
CA PRO A 175 21.17 6.28 -3.14
C PRO A 175 20.98 6.74 -1.69
N MET A 176 19.91 6.31 -1.10
CA MET A 176 19.67 6.48 0.33
C MET A 176 20.67 5.66 1.14
#